data_03223d69045ff3d6b025574eab8def87
#
_entry.id   03223d69045ff3d6b025574eab8def87
#
_cell.length_a   1.000
_cell.length_b   1.000
_cell.length_c   1.000
_cell.angle_alpha   90.00
_cell.angle_beta   90.00
_cell.angle_gamma   90.00
#
_symmetry.space_group_name_H-M   'P 1'
#
loop_
_entity.id
_entity.type
_entity.pdbx_description
1 polymer ?
#
loop_
_entity_poly.entity_id
_entity_poly.type
_entity_poly.pdbx_seq_one_letter_code
_entity_poly.pdbx_strand_id
1 'polypeptide(L)'
;MKPFIFISIILVSIQGFSQKIITVSKDGSSDFKTIQAAFNSITAPSKQPITIKVKPGIYKERVIVDSGKNFITLKGELNEKTYIIFNYHEGSLLYSGDTISTANSATFLIYADDFHAENIFFQNNAGMYAGPAVALRVEGNRISFRRCGFIGFQNLVYLSGSSVKHYFESCYIEGTADFIFGSATAVFSRCRIHSKRNSSITAASTRTVIPYGFVFFDCSLTTDAGLSNVSLGRPLSAGAIVAYINCTMDKHIAAQGWNNSKIPAYEATARFAEYNSLGSGANATARVKWSRQLKAVEVKKVTIKSILGSWTPN
;
A
#
# COMPACT_ATOMS: atom_id res chain seq x y z
N MET A 1 -40.84 13.11 60.84
CA MET A 1 -40.07 12.06 60.20
C MET A 1 -39.50 12.62 58.90
N LYS A 2 -38.16 12.81 58.79
CA LYS A 2 -37.51 13.27 57.55
C LYS A 2 -37.07 12.03 56.76
N PRO A 3 -37.32 11.95 55.44
CA PRO A 3 -36.86 10.82 54.67
C PRO A 3 -35.36 10.90 54.41
N PHE A 4 -34.64 9.81 54.69
CA PHE A 4 -33.23 9.61 54.28
C PHE A 4 -33.23 9.12 52.84
N ILE A 5 -32.63 9.93 51.93
CA ILE A 5 -32.38 9.53 50.56
C ILE A 5 -31.02 8.81 50.52
N PHE A 6 -31.05 7.51 50.24
CA PHE A 6 -29.85 6.73 49.92
C PHE A 6 -29.44 6.98 48.47
N ILE A 7 -28.34 7.68 48.28
CA ILE A 7 -27.72 7.80 46.95
C ILE A 7 -26.78 6.59 46.76
N SER A 8 -27.21 5.62 45.97
CA SER A 8 -26.33 4.53 45.50
C SER A 8 -25.36 5.03 44.42
N ILE A 9 -24.11 5.16 44.76
CA ILE A 9 -23.03 5.45 43.81
C ILE A 9 -22.71 4.16 43.07
N ILE A 10 -23.11 4.07 41.79
CA ILE A 10 -22.71 2.98 40.89
C ILE A 10 -21.28 3.29 40.43
N LEU A 11 -20.30 2.59 40.99
CA LEU A 11 -18.92 2.57 40.50
C LEU A 11 -18.91 1.77 39.18
N VAL A 12 -18.91 2.46 38.04
CA VAL A 12 -18.61 1.87 36.73
C VAL A 12 -17.10 1.67 36.68
N SER A 13 -16.64 0.44 36.86
CA SER A 13 -15.26 0.07 36.64
C SER A 13 -14.96 0.15 35.13
N ILE A 14 -14.28 1.21 34.68
CA ILE A 14 -13.68 1.28 33.33
C ILE A 14 -12.53 0.27 33.35
N GLN A 15 -12.75 -0.92 32.81
CA GLN A 15 -11.67 -1.83 32.49
C GLN A 15 -10.86 -1.22 31.35
N GLY A 16 -9.78 -0.52 31.71
CA GLY A 16 -8.78 -0.08 30.75
C GLY A 16 -8.14 -1.32 30.11
N PHE A 17 -8.47 -1.62 28.85
CA PHE A 17 -7.75 -2.63 28.10
C PHE A 17 -6.30 -2.19 27.92
N SER A 18 -5.38 -2.82 28.64
CA SER A 18 -3.94 -2.63 28.42
C SER A 18 -3.58 -3.13 27.01
N GLN A 19 -3.09 -2.24 26.17
CA GLN A 19 -2.61 -2.60 24.84
C GLN A 19 -1.43 -3.55 24.97
N LYS A 20 -1.53 -4.76 24.39
CA LYS A 20 -0.43 -5.72 24.37
C LYS A 20 0.69 -5.19 23.48
N ILE A 21 1.89 -5.08 24.04
CA ILE A 21 3.10 -4.68 23.32
C ILE A 21 4.01 -5.92 23.21
N ILE A 22 4.51 -6.17 22.01
CA ILE A 22 5.52 -7.19 21.69
C ILE A 22 6.72 -6.45 21.10
N THR A 23 7.92 -6.82 21.49
CA THR A 23 9.16 -6.17 21.04
C THR A 23 10.02 -7.13 20.21
N VAL A 24 10.68 -6.58 19.18
CA VAL A 24 11.56 -7.34 18.28
C VAL A 24 12.91 -6.64 18.15
N SER A 25 14.00 -7.39 18.35
CA SER A 25 15.36 -6.92 18.07
C SER A 25 16.26 -8.08 17.65
N LYS A 26 17.15 -7.84 16.69
CA LYS A 26 18.07 -8.85 16.16
C LYS A 26 19.11 -9.33 17.19
N ASP A 27 19.51 -8.47 18.09
CA ASP A 27 20.50 -8.75 19.13
C ASP A 27 19.95 -9.65 20.27
N GLY A 28 18.63 -9.87 20.28
CA GLY A 28 17.97 -10.67 21.30
C GLY A 28 17.66 -9.92 22.60
N SER A 29 17.79 -8.60 22.62
CA SER A 29 17.45 -7.76 23.79
C SER A 29 15.94 -7.49 23.93
N SER A 30 15.10 -8.13 23.09
CA SER A 30 13.64 -7.99 23.04
C SER A 30 12.97 -9.35 23.13
N ASP A 31 11.62 -9.38 23.14
CA ASP A 31 10.84 -10.62 23.25
C ASP A 31 11.14 -11.61 22.12
N PHE A 32 11.41 -11.10 20.90
CA PHE A 32 11.70 -11.92 19.74
C PHE A 32 12.88 -11.38 18.92
N LYS A 33 13.61 -12.27 18.25
CA LYS A 33 14.72 -11.93 17.34
C LYS A 33 14.25 -11.69 15.90
N THR A 34 13.08 -12.20 15.52
CA THR A 34 12.51 -12.09 14.18
C THR A 34 11.08 -11.56 14.24
N ILE A 35 10.70 -10.84 13.19
CA ILE A 35 9.35 -10.28 13.05
C ILE A 35 8.33 -11.41 12.85
N GLN A 36 8.68 -12.44 12.07
CA GLN A 36 7.79 -13.59 11.89
C GLN A 36 7.50 -14.32 13.21
N ALA A 37 8.49 -14.47 14.09
CA ALA A 37 8.28 -15.10 15.40
C ALA A 37 7.33 -14.26 16.29
N ALA A 38 7.43 -12.94 16.24
CA ALA A 38 6.49 -12.07 16.92
C ALA A 38 5.04 -12.25 16.41
N PHE A 39 4.84 -12.33 15.10
CA PHE A 39 3.51 -12.64 14.54
C PHE A 39 3.03 -14.03 14.92
N ASN A 40 3.92 -15.03 14.92
CA ASN A 40 3.56 -16.42 15.28
C ASN A 40 3.11 -16.54 16.74
N SER A 41 3.60 -15.68 17.65
CA SER A 41 3.19 -15.66 19.06
C SER A 41 1.77 -15.11 19.29
N ILE A 42 1.14 -14.52 18.26
CA ILE A 42 -0.21 -13.99 18.35
C ILE A 42 -1.23 -15.09 18.05
N THR A 43 -2.07 -15.37 19.04
CA THR A 43 -3.18 -16.32 18.87
C THR A 43 -4.28 -15.69 17.99
N ALA A 44 -4.71 -16.40 16.97
CA ALA A 44 -5.85 -16.02 16.13
C ALA A 44 -7.15 -16.71 16.64
N PRO A 45 -8.32 -16.08 16.52
CA PRO A 45 -8.52 -14.70 16.11
C PRO A 45 -8.13 -13.70 17.20
N SER A 46 -7.35 -12.66 16.83
CA SER A 46 -7.06 -11.53 17.72
C SER A 46 -8.26 -10.60 17.78
N LYS A 47 -8.70 -10.26 19.00
CA LYS A 47 -9.84 -9.34 19.26
C LYS A 47 -9.39 -8.03 19.91
N GLN A 48 -8.14 -7.91 20.27
CA GLN A 48 -7.59 -6.75 20.96
C GLN A 48 -6.43 -6.14 20.19
N PRO A 49 -6.24 -4.82 20.25
CA PRO A 49 -5.11 -4.16 19.62
C PRO A 49 -3.77 -4.66 20.17
N ILE A 50 -2.86 -5.01 19.26
CA ILE A 50 -1.51 -5.46 19.57
C ILE A 50 -0.52 -4.56 18.83
N THR A 51 0.48 -4.05 19.54
CA THR A 51 1.59 -3.32 18.92
C THR A 51 2.86 -4.15 18.94
N ILE A 52 3.41 -4.41 17.75
CA ILE A 52 4.75 -4.99 17.58
C ILE A 52 5.72 -3.84 17.34
N LYS A 53 6.59 -3.56 18.30
CA LYS A 53 7.66 -2.56 18.18
C LYS A 53 8.93 -3.24 17.70
N VAL A 54 9.45 -2.77 16.57
CA VAL A 54 10.64 -3.35 15.94
C VAL A 54 11.80 -2.37 16.08
N LYS A 55 12.89 -2.81 16.73
CA LYS A 55 14.11 -2.00 16.84
C LYS A 55 14.78 -1.84 15.48
N PRO A 56 15.55 -0.76 15.28
CA PRO A 56 16.25 -0.50 14.03
C PRO A 56 17.13 -1.67 13.59
N GLY A 57 17.19 -1.88 12.28
CA GLY A 57 18.05 -2.92 11.70
C GLY A 57 17.50 -3.52 10.40
N ILE A 58 18.26 -4.45 9.85
CA ILE A 58 17.92 -5.16 8.61
C ILE A 58 17.46 -6.57 8.98
N TYR A 59 16.18 -6.85 8.82
CA TYR A 59 15.54 -8.15 9.05
C TYR A 59 15.41 -8.88 7.71
N LYS A 60 16.32 -9.85 7.49
CA LYS A 60 16.33 -10.66 6.25
C LYS A 60 15.38 -11.85 6.43
N GLU A 61 14.10 -11.61 6.26
CA GLU A 61 13.05 -12.61 6.45
C GLU A 61 11.85 -12.31 5.55
N ARG A 62 11.16 -13.38 5.18
CA ARG A 62 9.84 -13.32 4.57
C ARG A 62 8.80 -13.38 5.68
N VAL A 63 7.87 -12.42 5.70
CA VAL A 63 6.89 -12.31 6.78
C VAL A 63 5.48 -12.51 6.26
N ILE A 64 4.71 -13.35 6.96
CA ILE A 64 3.30 -13.62 6.66
C ILE A 64 2.47 -13.29 7.89
N VAL A 65 1.51 -12.38 7.70
CA VAL A 65 0.47 -12.06 8.69
C VAL A 65 -0.80 -12.81 8.30
N ASP A 66 -1.04 -13.94 8.97
CA ASP A 66 -2.17 -14.82 8.65
C ASP A 66 -3.52 -14.14 8.89
N SER A 67 -4.55 -14.64 8.22
CA SER A 67 -5.93 -14.24 8.46
C SER A 67 -6.33 -14.47 9.94
N GLY A 68 -7.12 -13.54 10.49
CA GLY A 68 -7.51 -13.58 11.90
C GLY A 68 -6.51 -12.94 12.87
N LYS A 69 -5.27 -12.63 12.47
CA LYS A 69 -4.34 -11.81 13.26
C LYS A 69 -4.64 -10.32 13.05
N ASN A 70 -5.83 -9.90 13.46
CA ASN A 70 -6.37 -8.55 13.23
C ASN A 70 -5.93 -7.55 14.31
N PHE A 71 -6.16 -6.26 14.06
CA PHE A 71 -5.88 -5.14 14.98
C PHE A 71 -4.41 -5.04 15.38
N ILE A 72 -3.50 -5.29 14.45
CA ILE A 72 -2.05 -5.24 14.71
C ILE A 72 -1.47 -3.94 14.17
N THR A 73 -0.64 -3.29 15.00
CA THR A 73 0.25 -2.21 14.61
C THR A 73 1.69 -2.70 14.60
N LEU A 74 2.34 -2.68 13.44
CA LEU A 74 3.79 -2.93 13.29
C LEU A 74 4.51 -1.59 13.24
N LYS A 75 5.39 -1.32 14.20
CA LYS A 75 5.98 0.01 14.36
C LYS A 75 7.50 -0.04 14.48
N GLY A 76 8.18 0.63 13.55
CA GLY A 76 9.60 0.99 13.65
C GLY A 76 9.82 2.33 14.36
N GLU A 77 11.04 2.66 14.67
CA GLU A 77 11.42 3.94 15.27
C GLU A 77 11.42 5.07 14.22
N LEU A 78 10.99 6.27 14.60
CA LEU A 78 10.75 7.36 13.65
C LEU A 78 12.05 7.83 12.95
N ASN A 79 13.14 7.95 13.69
CA ASN A 79 14.39 8.55 13.21
C ASN A 79 15.43 7.51 12.81
N GLU A 80 15.09 6.22 12.85
CA GLU A 80 15.99 5.13 12.54
C GLU A 80 15.34 4.16 11.55
N LYS A 81 16.17 3.52 10.73
CA LYS A 81 15.66 2.69 9.63
C LYS A 81 15.52 1.24 10.04
N THR A 82 14.30 0.73 9.92
CA THR A 82 13.95 -0.68 10.06
C THR A 82 13.59 -1.23 8.69
N TYR A 83 14.38 -2.18 8.19
CA TYR A 83 14.14 -2.83 6.90
C TYR A 83 13.72 -4.27 7.09
N ILE A 84 12.67 -4.68 6.36
CA ILE A 84 12.28 -6.09 6.15
C ILE A 84 12.60 -6.40 4.69
N ILE A 85 13.55 -7.32 4.45
CA ILE A 85 14.12 -7.56 3.12
C ILE A 85 14.05 -9.04 2.79
N PHE A 86 13.59 -9.34 1.57
CA PHE A 86 13.69 -10.68 0.98
C PHE A 86 13.93 -10.58 -0.52
N ASN A 87 14.17 -11.71 -1.21
CA ASN A 87 14.63 -11.69 -2.62
C ASN A 87 13.92 -12.70 -3.53
N TYR A 88 12.76 -13.22 -3.14
CA TYR A 88 11.99 -14.06 -4.06
C TYR A 88 11.45 -13.23 -5.23
N HIS A 89 11.49 -13.81 -6.41
CA HIS A 89 10.89 -13.30 -7.64
C HIS A 89 10.09 -14.41 -8.32
N GLU A 90 9.30 -14.07 -9.32
CA GLU A 90 8.62 -15.06 -10.15
C GLU A 90 9.63 -16.02 -10.77
N GLY A 91 9.38 -17.33 -10.65
CA GLY A 91 10.28 -18.38 -11.11
C GLY A 91 11.39 -18.76 -10.11
N SER A 92 11.51 -18.10 -8.94
CA SER A 92 12.43 -18.57 -7.89
C SER A 92 12.08 -20.01 -7.52
N LEU A 93 13.10 -20.87 -7.43
CA LEU A 93 12.92 -22.28 -7.03
C LEU A 93 12.88 -22.40 -5.50
N LEU A 94 11.90 -23.16 -5.02
CA LEU A 94 11.85 -23.61 -3.63
C LEU A 94 12.66 -24.91 -3.47
N TYR A 95 13.02 -25.24 -2.24
CA TYR A 95 13.70 -26.51 -1.93
C TYR A 95 12.88 -27.74 -2.35
N SER A 96 11.54 -27.61 -2.40
CA SER A 96 10.63 -28.65 -2.93
C SER A 96 10.71 -28.87 -4.44
N GLY A 97 11.40 -28.02 -5.19
CA GLY A 97 11.41 -28.00 -6.66
C GLY A 97 10.29 -27.16 -7.29
N ASP A 98 9.34 -26.66 -6.51
CA ASP A 98 8.28 -25.79 -7.01
C ASP A 98 8.80 -24.38 -7.34
N THR A 99 8.12 -23.70 -8.25
CA THR A 99 8.42 -22.30 -8.60
C THR A 99 7.52 -21.32 -7.87
N ILE A 100 8.09 -20.19 -7.48
CA ILE A 100 7.36 -19.07 -6.89
C ILE A 100 6.61 -18.32 -8.00
N SER A 101 5.31 -18.06 -7.79
CA SER A 101 4.55 -17.12 -8.63
C SER A 101 4.81 -15.67 -8.22
N THR A 102 4.49 -14.70 -9.11
CA THR A 102 4.56 -13.27 -8.76
C THR A 102 3.92 -12.98 -7.41
N ALA A 103 2.70 -13.44 -7.19
CA ALA A 103 1.95 -13.18 -5.94
C ALA A 103 2.63 -13.76 -4.69
N ASN A 104 3.31 -14.89 -4.84
CA ASN A 104 3.99 -15.59 -3.74
C ASN A 104 5.44 -15.13 -3.54
N SER A 105 5.97 -14.25 -4.38
CA SER A 105 7.31 -13.70 -4.22
C SER A 105 7.42 -12.63 -3.11
N ALA A 106 6.30 -12.24 -2.51
CA ALA A 106 6.25 -11.12 -1.58
C ALA A 106 7.16 -11.30 -0.36
N THR A 107 7.88 -10.24 -0.03
CA THR A 107 8.66 -10.13 1.21
C THR A 107 7.73 -10.07 2.42
N PHE A 108 6.66 -9.29 2.34
CA PHE A 108 5.67 -9.11 3.41
C PHE A 108 4.26 -9.34 2.87
N LEU A 109 3.54 -10.31 3.45
CA LEU A 109 2.19 -10.69 3.05
C LEU A 109 1.21 -10.44 4.19
N ILE A 110 0.08 -9.78 3.90
CA ILE A 110 -0.96 -9.46 4.88
C ILE A 110 -2.29 -10.05 4.41
N TYR A 111 -2.76 -11.07 5.14
CA TYR A 111 -4.09 -11.66 4.98
C TYR A 111 -5.06 -11.19 6.07
N ALA A 112 -4.54 -10.62 7.16
CA ALA A 112 -5.30 -10.09 8.29
C ALA A 112 -5.99 -8.77 7.94
N ASP A 113 -7.11 -8.47 8.62
CA ASP A 113 -7.78 -7.18 8.59
C ASP A 113 -7.25 -6.23 9.66
N ASP A 114 -7.56 -4.93 9.53
CA ASP A 114 -7.26 -3.89 10.54
C ASP A 114 -5.77 -3.86 10.93
N PHE A 115 -4.90 -3.95 9.94
CA PHE A 115 -3.46 -3.89 10.12
C PHE A 115 -2.93 -2.47 9.83
N HIS A 116 -2.03 -2.01 10.68
CA HIS A 116 -1.31 -0.76 10.49
C HIS A 116 0.19 -0.97 10.54
N ALA A 117 0.95 -0.31 9.65
CA ALA A 117 2.40 -0.24 9.74
C ALA A 117 2.89 1.21 9.74
N GLU A 118 3.91 1.48 10.54
CA GLU A 118 4.49 2.82 10.70
C GLU A 118 6.01 2.77 10.77
N ASN A 119 6.70 3.63 10.00
CA ASN A 119 8.16 3.77 9.98
C ASN A 119 8.93 2.47 9.64
N ILE A 120 8.42 1.67 8.72
CA ILE A 120 9.02 0.40 8.27
C ILE A 120 9.32 0.50 6.77
N PHE A 121 10.46 -0.05 6.36
CA PHE A 121 10.84 -0.24 4.96
C PHE A 121 10.65 -1.70 4.56
N PHE A 122 9.81 -1.93 3.57
CA PHE A 122 9.56 -3.24 2.95
C PHE A 122 10.32 -3.29 1.63
N GLN A 123 11.25 -4.21 1.50
CA GLN A 123 12.12 -4.29 0.32
C GLN A 123 12.11 -5.68 -0.30
N ASN A 124 11.97 -5.75 -1.62
CA ASN A 124 12.36 -6.93 -2.37
C ASN A 124 13.64 -6.59 -3.17
N ASN A 125 14.72 -7.30 -2.89
CA ASN A 125 16.02 -7.03 -3.48
C ASN A 125 16.48 -8.11 -4.48
N ALA A 126 15.54 -8.77 -5.17
CA ALA A 126 15.83 -9.76 -6.22
C ALA A 126 16.65 -9.18 -7.39
N GLY A 127 16.55 -7.87 -7.63
CA GLY A 127 17.30 -7.17 -8.67
C GLY A 127 16.43 -6.68 -9.82
N MET A 128 16.97 -5.71 -10.57
CA MET A 128 16.24 -4.99 -11.62
C MET A 128 15.79 -5.89 -12.79
N TYR A 129 16.49 -6.97 -13.03
CA TYR A 129 16.28 -7.89 -14.16
C TYR A 129 15.73 -9.26 -13.75
N ALA A 130 15.42 -9.45 -12.48
CA ALA A 130 14.86 -10.72 -11.98
C ALA A 130 13.41 -10.99 -12.45
N GLY A 131 12.72 -9.97 -12.97
CA GLY A 131 11.32 -10.05 -13.31
C GLY A 131 10.41 -9.60 -12.14
N PRO A 132 9.14 -10.02 -12.11
CA PRO A 132 8.20 -9.69 -11.05
C PRO A 132 8.68 -10.12 -9.66
N ALA A 133 8.74 -9.17 -8.71
CA ALA A 133 9.29 -9.39 -7.37
C ALA A 133 8.62 -8.46 -6.35
N VAL A 134 7.67 -9.00 -5.59
CA VAL A 134 6.79 -8.24 -4.71
C VAL A 134 7.49 -7.94 -3.38
N ALA A 135 7.47 -6.68 -2.93
CA ALA A 135 7.88 -6.34 -1.56
C ALA A 135 6.70 -6.42 -0.59
N LEU A 136 5.52 -5.97 -1.03
CA LEU A 136 4.31 -6.00 -0.21
C LEU A 136 3.15 -6.61 -1.00
N ARG A 137 2.48 -7.62 -0.40
CA ARG A 137 1.18 -8.14 -0.85
C ARG A 137 0.15 -7.94 0.24
N VAL A 138 -1.00 -7.37 -0.12
CA VAL A 138 -2.11 -7.11 0.80
C VAL A 138 -3.40 -7.70 0.24
N GLU A 139 -4.04 -8.54 1.04
CA GLU A 139 -5.38 -9.08 0.76
C GLU A 139 -6.40 -8.73 1.84
N GLY A 140 -5.95 -8.42 3.05
CA GLY A 140 -6.80 -7.98 4.15
C GLY A 140 -7.47 -6.64 3.89
N ASN A 141 -8.54 -6.37 4.62
CA ASN A 141 -9.30 -5.13 4.55
C ASN A 141 -8.90 -4.15 5.66
N ARG A 142 -9.03 -2.85 5.40
CA ARG A 142 -8.68 -1.74 6.32
C ARG A 142 -7.21 -1.77 6.76
N ILE A 143 -6.34 -1.76 5.75
CA ILE A 143 -4.88 -1.80 5.94
C ILE A 143 -4.30 -0.42 5.70
N SER A 144 -3.51 0.08 6.64
CA SER A 144 -2.87 1.41 6.51
C SER A 144 -1.36 1.37 6.73
N PHE A 145 -0.68 2.25 6.00
CA PHE A 145 0.77 2.45 6.09
C PHE A 145 1.06 3.94 6.24
N ARG A 146 1.89 4.29 7.20
CA ARG A 146 2.28 5.67 7.44
C ARG A 146 3.79 5.80 7.55
N ARG A 147 4.38 6.74 6.79
CA ARG A 147 5.83 6.94 6.74
C ARG A 147 6.62 5.65 6.48
N CYS A 148 6.04 4.75 5.67
CA CYS A 148 6.69 3.51 5.26
C CYS A 148 7.42 3.68 3.93
N GLY A 149 8.43 2.84 3.69
CA GLY A 149 9.10 2.72 2.41
C GLY A 149 8.80 1.39 1.73
N PHE A 150 8.56 1.42 0.42
CA PHE A 150 8.42 0.23 -0.41
C PHE A 150 9.47 0.31 -1.51
N ILE A 151 10.45 -0.60 -1.47
CA ILE A 151 11.66 -0.49 -2.28
C ILE A 151 11.85 -1.76 -3.09
N GLY A 152 12.04 -1.61 -4.40
CA GLY A 152 12.33 -2.74 -5.28
C GLY A 152 12.25 -2.39 -6.75
N PHE A 153 11.64 -3.29 -7.53
CA PHE A 153 11.68 -3.21 -8.97
C PHE A 153 10.30 -3.46 -9.60
N GLN A 154 10.15 -4.49 -10.41
CA GLN A 154 8.90 -4.79 -11.12
C GLN A 154 7.86 -5.43 -10.18
N ASN A 155 6.57 -5.02 -10.31
CA ASN A 155 5.43 -5.59 -9.56
C ASN A 155 5.61 -5.53 -8.03
N LEU A 156 5.96 -4.37 -7.50
CA LEU A 156 6.46 -4.20 -6.13
C LEU A 156 5.37 -4.27 -5.05
N VAL A 157 4.28 -3.52 -5.24
CA VAL A 157 3.18 -3.39 -4.27
C VAL A 157 1.92 -4.01 -4.88
N TYR A 158 1.55 -5.19 -4.40
CA TYR A 158 0.40 -5.94 -4.85
C TYR A 158 -0.79 -5.77 -3.91
N LEU A 159 -1.81 -5.05 -4.36
CA LEU A 159 -3.02 -4.73 -3.61
C LEU A 159 -4.19 -5.52 -4.19
N SER A 160 -4.53 -6.64 -3.56
CA SER A 160 -5.50 -7.61 -4.04
C SER A 160 -6.82 -7.52 -3.28
N GLY A 161 -7.92 -7.87 -3.95
CA GLY A 161 -9.26 -7.89 -3.38
C GLY A 161 -10.19 -6.83 -3.96
N SER A 162 -11.43 -7.20 -4.26
CA SER A 162 -12.39 -6.33 -4.96
C SER A 162 -13.23 -5.43 -4.04
N SER A 163 -13.16 -5.61 -2.73
CA SER A 163 -13.98 -4.86 -1.77
C SER A 163 -13.17 -4.42 -0.54
N VAL A 164 -11.85 -4.54 -0.61
CA VAL A 164 -10.94 -4.16 0.47
C VAL A 164 -10.44 -2.73 0.28
N LYS A 165 -10.04 -2.10 1.36
CA LYS A 165 -9.60 -0.71 1.40
C LYS A 165 -8.22 -0.60 2.01
N HIS A 166 -7.32 0.10 1.30
CA HIS A 166 -5.96 0.34 1.74
C HIS A 166 -5.66 1.84 1.76
N TYR A 167 -4.81 2.26 2.67
CA TYR A 167 -4.43 3.67 2.83
C TYR A 167 -2.93 3.80 3.05
N PHE A 168 -2.30 4.65 2.24
CA PHE A 168 -0.88 4.96 2.31
C PHE A 168 -0.72 6.46 2.56
N GLU A 169 -0.05 6.84 3.64
CA GLU A 169 0.18 8.23 4.00
C GLU A 169 1.66 8.53 4.14
N SER A 170 2.12 9.55 3.45
CA SER A 170 3.51 10.02 3.52
C SER A 170 4.53 8.90 3.28
N CYS A 171 4.19 7.95 2.41
CA CYS A 171 5.03 6.81 2.08
C CYS A 171 5.98 7.11 0.91
N TYR A 172 7.10 6.40 0.86
CA TYR A 172 8.01 6.35 -0.27
C TYR A 172 7.84 5.04 -1.01
N ILE A 173 7.60 5.09 -2.32
CA ILE A 173 7.39 3.90 -3.17
C ILE A 173 8.27 4.03 -4.40
N GLU A 174 9.26 3.14 -4.58
CA GLU A 174 10.15 3.15 -5.73
C GLU A 174 10.16 1.83 -6.48
N GLY A 175 10.03 1.88 -7.80
CA GLY A 175 10.03 0.67 -8.63
C GLY A 175 10.29 0.94 -10.10
N THR A 176 10.26 -0.13 -10.91
CA THR A 176 10.58 -0.06 -12.35
C THR A 176 9.34 -0.14 -13.23
N ALA A 177 8.57 -1.21 -13.16
CA ALA A 177 7.44 -1.47 -14.04
C ALA A 177 6.24 -1.99 -13.24
N ASP A 178 5.05 -1.41 -13.47
CA ASP A 178 3.81 -1.85 -12.85
C ASP A 178 3.95 -2.00 -11.33
N PHE A 179 4.72 -1.10 -10.74
CA PHE A 179 5.20 -1.32 -9.37
C PHE A 179 4.13 -1.04 -8.29
N ILE A 180 2.95 -0.52 -8.68
CA ILE A 180 1.73 -0.50 -7.86
C ILE A 180 0.63 -1.18 -8.68
N PHE A 181 0.19 -2.37 -8.26
CA PHE A 181 -0.74 -3.14 -9.08
C PHE A 181 -1.78 -3.91 -8.25
N GLY A 182 -2.84 -4.36 -8.94
CA GLY A 182 -3.91 -5.16 -8.33
C GLY A 182 -5.30 -4.54 -8.45
N SER A 183 -6.24 -5.07 -7.66
CA SER A 183 -7.68 -4.82 -7.83
C SER A 183 -8.35 -4.07 -6.67
N ALA A 184 -7.62 -3.81 -5.59
CA ALA A 184 -8.16 -3.17 -4.40
C ALA A 184 -8.52 -1.69 -4.61
N THR A 185 -9.33 -1.15 -3.71
CA THR A 185 -9.45 0.31 -3.53
C THR A 185 -8.31 0.78 -2.63
N ALA A 186 -7.43 1.65 -3.15
CA ALA A 186 -6.30 2.17 -2.39
C ALA A 186 -6.15 3.68 -2.55
N VAL A 187 -5.95 4.36 -1.43
CA VAL A 187 -5.66 5.80 -1.37
C VAL A 187 -4.19 5.99 -1.03
N PHE A 188 -3.52 6.81 -1.82
CA PHE A 188 -2.16 7.27 -1.59
C PHE A 188 -2.21 8.77 -1.32
N SER A 189 -1.90 9.19 -0.10
CA SER A 189 -1.94 10.59 0.32
C SER A 189 -0.54 11.10 0.66
N ARG A 190 -0.12 12.18 0.00
CA ARG A 190 1.20 12.81 0.23
C ARG A 190 2.38 11.85 0.10
N CYS A 191 2.25 10.85 -0.78
CA CYS A 191 3.31 9.88 -1.05
C CYS A 191 4.30 10.39 -2.10
N ARG A 192 5.54 9.93 -2.01
CA ARG A 192 6.53 10.10 -3.07
C ARG A 192 6.62 8.80 -3.88
N ILE A 193 6.27 8.90 -5.17
CA ILE A 193 6.27 7.78 -6.11
C ILE A 193 7.47 7.95 -7.05
N HIS A 194 8.44 7.04 -6.96
CA HIS A 194 9.72 7.17 -7.64
C HIS A 194 9.94 6.11 -8.72
N SER A 195 10.05 6.55 -9.96
CA SER A 195 10.24 5.66 -11.11
C SER A 195 11.72 5.45 -11.39
N LYS A 196 12.12 4.18 -11.53
CA LYS A 196 13.50 3.77 -11.84
C LYS A 196 13.68 3.25 -13.26
N ARG A 197 12.64 3.25 -14.09
CA ARG A 197 12.65 2.79 -15.49
C ARG A 197 11.51 3.43 -16.29
N ASN A 198 11.72 3.58 -17.59
CA ASN A 198 10.66 3.95 -18.54
C ASN A 198 9.64 2.80 -18.65
N SER A 199 8.55 2.90 -17.90
CA SER A 199 7.45 1.92 -17.90
C SER A 199 6.21 2.53 -17.22
N SER A 200 5.20 1.73 -16.88
CA SER A 200 4.01 2.20 -16.17
C SER A 200 4.23 2.19 -14.65
N ILE A 201 3.76 3.23 -13.96
CA ILE A 201 3.72 3.30 -12.50
C ILE A 201 2.69 2.31 -11.97
N THR A 202 1.45 2.44 -12.45
CA THR A 202 0.34 1.60 -11.97
C THR A 202 -0.11 0.59 -13.02
N ALA A 203 -0.57 -0.57 -12.55
CA ALA A 203 -1.22 -1.59 -13.36
C ALA A 203 -2.49 -2.06 -12.63
N ALA A 204 -3.60 -1.32 -12.83
CA ALA A 204 -4.83 -1.54 -12.10
C ALA A 204 -5.70 -2.61 -12.76
N SER A 205 -6.32 -3.46 -11.93
CA SER A 205 -7.29 -4.49 -12.34
C SER A 205 -8.62 -4.37 -11.59
N THR A 206 -9.01 -3.16 -11.23
CA THR A 206 -10.26 -2.87 -10.53
C THR A 206 -11.46 -3.35 -11.35
N ARG A 207 -12.39 -4.04 -10.71
CA ARG A 207 -13.62 -4.51 -11.39
C ARG A 207 -14.55 -3.34 -11.71
N THR A 208 -15.29 -3.45 -12.81
CA THR A 208 -16.19 -2.40 -13.32
C THR A 208 -17.21 -1.91 -12.28
N VAL A 209 -17.69 -2.81 -11.42
CA VAL A 209 -18.70 -2.49 -10.38
C VAL A 209 -18.14 -1.72 -9.17
N ILE A 210 -16.83 -1.67 -9.03
CA ILE A 210 -16.18 -0.97 -7.90
C ILE A 210 -16.09 0.53 -8.24
N PRO A 211 -16.50 1.44 -7.32
CA PRO A 211 -16.52 2.88 -7.60
C PRO A 211 -15.13 3.52 -7.61
N TYR A 212 -14.16 3.00 -6.85
CA TYR A 212 -12.82 3.55 -6.70
C TYR A 212 -11.75 2.46 -6.83
N GLY A 213 -10.66 2.75 -7.51
CA GLY A 213 -9.45 1.94 -7.59
C GLY A 213 -8.30 2.60 -6.85
N PHE A 214 -7.21 2.89 -7.56
CA PHE A 214 -6.06 3.61 -6.99
C PHE A 214 -6.27 5.12 -7.12
N VAL A 215 -6.27 5.83 -6.00
CA VAL A 215 -6.45 7.28 -5.97
C VAL A 215 -5.26 7.93 -5.25
N PHE A 216 -4.56 8.80 -5.96
CA PHE A 216 -3.40 9.53 -5.48
C PHE A 216 -3.81 10.97 -5.18
N PHE A 217 -3.60 11.43 -3.94
CA PHE A 217 -3.83 12.81 -3.50
C PHE A 217 -2.51 13.46 -3.10
N ASP A 218 -2.24 14.64 -3.64
CA ASP A 218 -1.10 15.47 -3.24
C ASP A 218 0.25 14.73 -3.29
N CYS A 219 0.39 13.76 -4.19
CA CYS A 219 1.59 12.96 -4.33
C CYS A 219 2.62 13.62 -5.24
N SER A 220 3.90 13.32 -5.04
CA SER A 220 4.99 13.73 -5.93
C SER A 220 5.50 12.54 -6.74
N LEU A 221 5.50 12.66 -8.07
CA LEU A 221 6.01 11.68 -9.01
C LEU A 221 7.40 12.11 -9.44
N THR A 222 8.41 11.35 -9.02
CA THR A 222 9.84 11.67 -9.23
C THR A 222 10.56 10.53 -9.94
N THR A 223 11.81 10.76 -10.35
CA THR A 223 12.60 9.77 -11.08
C THR A 223 14.08 9.95 -10.87
N ASP A 224 14.85 8.91 -11.19
CA ASP A 224 16.28 9.03 -11.44
C ASP A 224 16.55 9.82 -12.73
N ALA A 225 17.74 10.34 -12.88
CA ALA A 225 18.14 11.10 -14.07
C ALA A 225 18.01 10.24 -15.34
N GLY A 226 17.60 10.87 -16.45
CA GLY A 226 17.57 10.25 -17.78
C GLY A 226 16.28 9.54 -18.17
N LEU A 227 15.28 9.44 -17.29
CA LEU A 227 13.97 8.91 -17.68
C LEU A 227 13.09 10.02 -18.30
N SER A 228 12.32 9.64 -19.34
CA SER A 228 11.48 10.60 -20.09
C SER A 228 10.20 9.98 -20.66
N ASN A 229 9.96 8.69 -20.44
CA ASN A 229 8.82 7.99 -21.03
C ASN A 229 8.15 7.04 -20.01
N VAL A 230 7.80 7.60 -18.85
CA VAL A 230 7.04 6.88 -17.81
C VAL A 230 5.56 7.17 -17.98
N SER A 231 4.71 6.15 -18.00
CA SER A 231 3.27 6.33 -17.99
C SER A 231 2.71 6.29 -16.55
N LEU A 232 1.69 7.07 -16.29
CA LEU A 232 0.96 7.11 -15.01
C LEU A 232 0.34 5.75 -14.66
N GLY A 233 -0.03 4.99 -15.70
CA GLY A 233 -0.54 3.65 -15.53
C GLY A 233 -1.08 3.03 -16.80
N ARG A 234 -1.42 1.75 -16.66
CA ARG A 234 -2.08 0.95 -17.69
C ARG A 234 -3.18 0.07 -17.08
N PRO A 235 -4.25 -0.25 -17.82
CA PRO A 235 -5.27 -1.17 -17.34
C PRO A 235 -4.78 -2.62 -17.49
N LEU A 236 -5.00 -3.45 -16.45
CA LEU A 236 -4.85 -4.92 -16.51
C LEU A 236 -6.18 -5.63 -16.71
N SER A 237 -7.30 -4.91 -16.58
CA SER A 237 -8.64 -5.44 -16.83
C SER A 237 -9.57 -4.35 -17.35
N ALA A 238 -10.68 -4.75 -17.94
CA ALA A 238 -11.78 -3.86 -18.24
C ALA A 238 -12.27 -3.15 -16.95
N GLY A 239 -12.54 -1.85 -17.04
CA GLY A 239 -13.07 -1.06 -15.94
C GLY A 239 -12.03 -0.60 -14.90
N ALA A 240 -10.74 -0.84 -15.13
CA ALA A 240 -9.66 -0.39 -14.24
C ALA A 240 -9.75 1.11 -13.91
N ILE A 241 -9.47 1.46 -12.65
CA ILE A 241 -9.58 2.85 -12.15
C ILE A 241 -8.25 3.31 -11.56
N VAL A 242 -7.77 4.46 -12.05
CA VAL A 242 -6.66 5.20 -11.43
C VAL A 242 -6.96 6.69 -11.53
N ALA A 243 -6.77 7.43 -10.44
CA ALA A 243 -6.92 8.88 -10.45
C ALA A 243 -5.73 9.56 -9.73
N TYR A 244 -5.20 10.61 -10.33
CA TYR A 244 -4.21 11.50 -9.72
C TYR A 244 -4.84 12.87 -9.50
N ILE A 245 -4.86 13.33 -8.24
CA ILE A 245 -5.52 14.57 -7.81
C ILE A 245 -4.49 15.45 -7.11
N ASN A 246 -4.28 16.67 -7.58
CA ASN A 246 -3.31 17.65 -7.08
C ASN A 246 -1.86 17.10 -7.01
N CYS A 247 -1.50 16.19 -7.90
CA CYS A 247 -0.17 15.59 -7.88
C CYS A 247 0.85 16.43 -8.63
N THR A 248 2.09 16.48 -8.14
CA THR A 248 3.23 17.09 -8.84
C THR A 248 3.96 16.03 -9.65
N MET A 249 4.18 16.28 -10.94
CA MET A 249 4.76 15.34 -11.88
C MET A 249 6.00 15.93 -12.54
N ASP A 250 7.14 15.28 -12.36
CA ASP A 250 8.38 15.68 -13.03
C ASP A 250 8.35 15.31 -14.51
N LYS A 251 9.28 15.86 -15.29
CA LYS A 251 9.37 15.76 -16.76
C LYS A 251 9.46 14.33 -17.33
N HIS A 252 9.68 13.33 -16.49
CA HIS A 252 9.75 11.92 -16.91
C HIS A 252 8.39 11.34 -17.31
N ILE A 253 7.30 11.95 -16.88
CA ILE A 253 5.96 11.49 -17.27
C ILE A 253 5.74 11.82 -18.76
N ALA A 254 5.50 10.77 -19.54
CA ALA A 254 5.23 10.87 -20.97
C ALA A 254 4.05 11.79 -21.27
N ALA A 255 4.10 12.52 -22.38
CA ALA A 255 3.05 13.47 -22.75
C ALA A 255 1.66 12.84 -22.85
N GLN A 256 1.57 11.62 -23.43
CA GLN A 256 0.33 10.84 -23.50
C GLN A 256 -0.21 10.39 -22.13
N GLY A 257 0.60 10.38 -21.11
CA GLY A 257 0.28 10.08 -19.72
C GLY A 257 -0.01 8.62 -19.42
N TRP A 258 -0.78 7.94 -20.25
CA TRP A 258 -1.32 6.62 -20.00
C TRP A 258 -1.00 5.62 -21.14
N ASN A 259 -0.98 4.33 -20.82
CA ASN A 259 -0.74 3.24 -21.74
C ASN A 259 -1.96 2.31 -21.77
N ASN A 260 -2.30 1.73 -22.93
CA ASN A 260 -3.46 0.85 -23.10
C ASN A 260 -3.14 -0.65 -22.98
N SER A 261 -1.94 -1.01 -22.54
CA SER A 261 -1.48 -2.42 -22.45
C SER A 261 -1.47 -3.16 -23.78
N LYS A 262 -1.45 -2.45 -24.91
CA LYS A 262 -1.64 -3.02 -26.25
C LYS A 262 -2.99 -3.77 -26.41
N ILE A 263 -3.98 -3.45 -25.58
CA ILE A 263 -5.34 -4.00 -25.63
C ILE A 263 -6.32 -2.84 -25.82
N PRO A 264 -6.62 -2.42 -27.06
CA PRO A 264 -7.49 -1.27 -27.35
C PRO A 264 -8.88 -1.38 -26.70
N ALA A 265 -9.41 -2.59 -26.52
CA ALA A 265 -10.69 -2.80 -25.86
C ALA A 265 -10.76 -2.26 -24.42
N TYR A 266 -9.63 -2.12 -23.73
CA TYR A 266 -9.59 -1.55 -22.39
C TYR A 266 -9.75 -0.02 -22.37
N GLU A 267 -9.44 0.67 -23.47
CA GLU A 267 -9.60 2.13 -23.57
C GLU A 267 -11.05 2.55 -23.36
N ALA A 268 -12.00 1.80 -23.92
CA ALA A 268 -13.44 2.10 -23.82
C ALA A 268 -13.99 1.96 -22.40
N THR A 269 -13.31 1.23 -21.52
CA THR A 269 -13.80 0.91 -20.17
C THR A 269 -12.91 1.43 -19.05
N ALA A 270 -11.66 1.80 -19.33
CA ALA A 270 -10.74 2.35 -18.35
C ALA A 270 -11.27 3.69 -17.81
N ARG A 271 -11.24 3.83 -16.49
CA ARG A 271 -11.67 5.03 -15.76
C ARG A 271 -10.45 5.75 -15.19
N PHE A 272 -9.54 6.16 -16.08
CA PHE A 272 -8.29 6.83 -15.74
C PHE A 272 -8.46 8.34 -15.81
N ALA A 273 -8.04 9.03 -14.76
CA ALA A 273 -8.33 10.44 -14.61
C ALA A 273 -7.22 11.24 -13.91
N GLU A 274 -7.18 12.52 -14.19
CA GLU A 274 -6.33 13.49 -13.51
C GLU A 274 -7.16 14.73 -13.12
N TYR A 275 -6.72 15.40 -12.06
CA TYR A 275 -7.23 16.73 -11.70
C TYR A 275 -6.10 17.57 -11.13
N ASN A 276 -5.96 18.81 -11.66
CA ASN A 276 -5.02 19.79 -11.14
C ASN A 276 -3.60 19.24 -10.94
N SER A 277 -3.13 18.39 -11.88
CA SER A 277 -1.74 17.92 -11.87
C SER A 277 -0.80 19.09 -12.18
N LEU A 278 0.33 19.17 -11.49
CA LEU A 278 1.31 20.26 -11.56
C LEU A 278 2.69 19.73 -12.02
N GLY A 279 3.55 20.63 -12.47
CA GLY A 279 4.91 20.31 -12.88
C GLY A 279 5.07 20.01 -14.37
N SER A 280 6.32 19.80 -14.79
CA SER A 280 6.68 19.67 -16.21
C SER A 280 6.15 18.41 -16.90
N GLY A 281 5.78 17.38 -16.14
CA GLY A 281 5.13 16.16 -16.64
C GLY A 281 3.61 16.22 -16.70
N ALA A 282 2.99 17.33 -16.24
CA ALA A 282 1.53 17.47 -16.15
C ALA A 282 0.94 18.16 -17.40
N ASN A 283 1.09 17.54 -18.56
CA ASN A 283 0.56 18.10 -19.82
C ASN A 283 -0.84 17.54 -20.12
N ALA A 284 -1.87 18.17 -19.56
CA ALA A 284 -3.27 17.74 -19.70
C ALA A 284 -3.76 17.68 -21.16
N THR A 285 -3.29 18.58 -22.04
CA THR A 285 -3.73 18.66 -23.43
C THR A 285 -3.14 17.55 -24.32
N ALA A 286 -2.02 16.98 -23.94
CA ALA A 286 -1.35 15.90 -24.68
C ALA A 286 -1.74 14.49 -24.20
N ARG A 287 -2.59 14.37 -23.19
CA ARG A 287 -3.05 13.06 -22.66
C ARG A 287 -3.86 12.31 -23.71
N VAL A 288 -3.82 10.98 -23.63
CA VAL A 288 -4.64 10.12 -24.48
C VAL A 288 -6.13 10.48 -24.35
N LYS A 289 -6.87 10.41 -25.44
CA LYS A 289 -8.29 10.83 -25.51
C LYS A 289 -9.23 9.99 -24.62
N TRP A 290 -8.87 8.77 -24.29
CA TRP A 290 -9.67 7.90 -23.45
C TRP A 290 -9.44 8.12 -21.94
N SER A 291 -8.47 8.95 -21.54
CA SER A 291 -8.36 9.42 -20.17
C SER A 291 -9.14 10.72 -19.95
N ARG A 292 -9.40 11.06 -18.69
CA ARG A 292 -10.27 12.21 -18.36
C ARG A 292 -9.50 13.22 -17.52
N GLN A 293 -9.75 14.50 -17.82
CA GLN A 293 -9.48 15.59 -16.89
C GLN A 293 -10.77 15.85 -16.10
N LEU A 294 -10.75 15.60 -14.78
CA LEU A 294 -11.92 15.79 -13.92
C LEU A 294 -12.23 17.28 -13.75
N LYS A 295 -13.52 17.61 -13.60
CA LYS A 295 -13.98 18.96 -13.27
C LYS A 295 -13.98 19.17 -11.76
N ALA A 296 -13.87 20.41 -11.30
CA ALA A 296 -13.90 20.76 -9.86
C ALA A 296 -15.13 20.20 -9.13
N VAL A 297 -16.30 20.18 -9.78
CA VAL A 297 -17.54 19.62 -9.21
C VAL A 297 -17.47 18.10 -9.02
N GLU A 298 -16.73 17.39 -9.88
CA GLU A 298 -16.54 15.93 -9.77
C GLU A 298 -15.58 15.62 -8.63
N VAL A 299 -14.46 16.34 -8.55
CA VAL A 299 -13.42 16.13 -7.53
C VAL A 299 -13.93 16.43 -6.11
N LYS A 300 -14.82 17.39 -5.92
CA LYS A 300 -15.47 17.65 -4.62
C LYS A 300 -16.13 16.41 -4.02
N LYS A 301 -16.52 15.43 -4.84
CA LYS A 301 -17.13 14.15 -4.42
C LYS A 301 -16.09 13.06 -4.16
N VAL A 302 -14.85 13.23 -4.62
CA VAL A 302 -13.76 12.25 -4.48
C VAL A 302 -12.90 12.67 -3.29
N THR A 303 -13.26 12.25 -2.11
CA THR A 303 -12.55 12.53 -0.85
C THR A 303 -12.08 11.24 -0.22
N ILE A 304 -11.07 11.30 0.64
CA ILE A 304 -10.62 10.12 1.43
C ILE A 304 -11.81 9.48 2.15
N LYS A 305 -12.68 10.30 2.76
CA LYS A 305 -13.90 9.83 3.44
C LYS A 305 -14.88 9.14 2.48
N SER A 306 -15.12 9.67 1.28
CA SER A 306 -16.04 9.03 0.32
C SER A 306 -15.49 7.72 -0.22
N ILE A 307 -14.17 7.57 -0.32
CA ILE A 307 -13.50 6.35 -0.78
C ILE A 307 -13.48 5.30 0.34
N LEU A 308 -13.06 5.68 1.54
CA LEU A 308 -12.86 4.76 2.67
C LEU A 308 -14.15 4.52 3.47
N GLY A 309 -15.20 5.35 3.30
CA GLY A 309 -16.48 5.25 4.00
C GLY A 309 -16.32 5.54 5.49
N SER A 310 -16.81 4.64 6.34
CA SER A 310 -16.72 4.77 7.80
C SER A 310 -15.34 4.44 8.38
N TRP A 311 -14.45 3.84 7.59
CA TRP A 311 -13.11 3.53 8.09
C TRP A 311 -12.23 4.78 8.13
N THR A 312 -11.70 5.06 9.32
CA THR A 312 -10.69 6.11 9.55
C THR A 312 -9.34 5.43 9.78
N PRO A 313 -8.37 5.55 8.86
CA PRO A 313 -7.04 4.97 9.04
C PRO A 313 -6.29 5.64 10.21
N ASN A 314 -5.45 4.86 10.89
CA ASN A 314 -4.56 5.34 11.94
C ASN A 314 -3.42 6.18 11.38
#